data_bb402c411f9b293f61adf89d360ac187
#
_entry.id   bb402c411f9b293f61adf89d360ac187
#
_cell.length_a   1.000
_cell.length_b   1.000
_cell.length_c   1.000
_cell.angle_alpha   90.00
_cell.angle_beta   90.00
_cell.angle_gamma   90.00
#
_symmetry.space_group_name_H-M   'P 1'
#
loop_
_entity.id
_entity.type
_entity.pdbx_description
1 polymer ?
#
loop_
_entity_poly.entity_id
_entity_poly.type
_entity_poly.pdbx_seq_one_letter_code
_entity_poly.pdbx_strand_id
1 'polypeptide(L)'
;MLPVTVSETRPPIYFVRHGETEWNRLGLIQGWTDIPLNETGHAQAQSVARAFVAHPEVTKECRFAVSPLGRTRQTMAYIADALSLPESHVSISPPLKELGFGIWEGKPFWELKASPIYPADPETRYSWRPQGGESYEDGQERLKHWLAGLQDPTVVVSHGAIGRCLIGHLTNMGMRELVGIRMHQGRFCEIADGRAEWFDGTPTPA
;
A
#
# COMPACT_ATOMS: atom_id res chain seq x y z
N MET A 1 -31.90 -27.97 8.83
CA MET A 1 -30.99 -27.59 7.76
C MET A 1 -30.24 -26.35 8.25
N LEU A 2 -29.04 -26.53 8.77
CA LEU A 2 -28.20 -25.43 9.28
C LEU A 2 -27.61 -24.68 8.06
N PRO A 3 -27.56 -23.36 8.05
CA PRO A 3 -26.90 -22.63 6.98
C PRO A 3 -25.40 -22.97 7.05
N VAL A 4 -24.89 -23.54 5.97
CA VAL A 4 -23.46 -23.64 5.73
C VAL A 4 -22.97 -22.21 5.49
N THR A 5 -22.47 -21.56 6.52
CA THR A 5 -21.62 -20.38 6.34
C THR A 5 -20.30 -20.88 5.76
N VAL A 6 -20.22 -20.90 4.44
CA VAL A 6 -18.93 -20.94 3.77
C VAL A 6 -18.28 -19.61 4.12
N SER A 7 -17.37 -19.61 5.07
CA SER A 7 -16.39 -18.55 5.25
C SER A 7 -15.58 -18.59 3.95
N GLU A 8 -15.90 -17.74 2.98
CA GLU A 8 -15.02 -17.51 1.86
C GLU A 8 -13.75 -16.87 2.42
N THR A 9 -12.78 -17.71 2.77
CA THR A 9 -11.44 -17.25 3.12
C THR A 9 -10.88 -16.59 1.87
N ARG A 10 -10.73 -15.27 1.91
CA ARG A 10 -10.12 -14.54 0.80
C ARG A 10 -8.65 -14.96 0.68
N PRO A 11 -8.13 -15.05 -0.55
CA PRO A 11 -6.70 -15.33 -0.73
C PRO A 11 -5.86 -14.24 -0.06
N PRO A 12 -4.67 -14.58 0.46
CA PRO A 12 -3.80 -13.64 1.15
C PRO A 12 -3.34 -12.51 0.22
N ILE A 13 -3.13 -11.34 0.80
CA ILE A 13 -2.53 -10.19 0.13
C ILE A 13 -1.21 -9.86 0.81
N TYR A 14 -0.14 -9.79 0.02
CA TYR A 14 1.19 -9.37 0.45
C TYR A 14 1.41 -7.92 0.02
N PHE A 15 1.14 -7.01 0.94
CA PHE A 15 1.20 -5.58 0.68
C PHE A 15 2.60 -5.02 0.92
N VAL A 16 3.08 -4.23 -0.03
CA VAL A 16 4.33 -3.46 0.05
C VAL A 16 4.04 -1.99 -0.17
N ARG A 17 4.47 -1.14 0.75
CA ARG A 17 4.58 0.29 0.48
C ARG A 17 5.85 0.54 -0.33
N HIS A 18 5.77 1.38 -1.38
CA HIS A 18 6.94 1.77 -2.17
C HIS A 18 8.11 2.22 -1.29
N GLY A 19 9.34 2.05 -1.75
CA GLY A 19 10.55 2.51 -1.08
C GLY A 19 10.58 4.02 -0.86
N GLU A 20 11.50 4.50 -0.04
CA GLU A 20 11.65 5.92 0.28
C GLU A 20 11.90 6.77 -0.97
N THR A 21 11.30 7.94 -1.01
CA THR A 21 11.56 9.00 -1.99
C THR A 21 12.16 10.22 -1.28
N GLU A 22 12.72 11.15 -2.02
CA GLU A 22 13.22 12.38 -1.42
C GLU A 22 12.13 13.16 -0.67
N TRP A 23 10.88 13.16 -1.17
CA TRP A 23 9.79 13.81 -0.48
C TRP A 23 9.37 13.08 0.81
N ASN A 24 9.53 11.76 0.89
CA ASN A 24 9.35 11.06 2.18
C ASN A 24 10.40 11.49 3.19
N ARG A 25 11.68 11.57 2.79
CA ARG A 25 12.79 12.01 3.65
C ARG A 25 12.59 13.43 4.18
N LEU A 26 12.04 14.31 3.36
CA LEU A 26 11.74 15.71 3.71
C LEU A 26 10.39 15.89 4.42
N GLY A 27 9.58 14.83 4.57
CA GLY A 27 8.25 14.90 5.18
C GLY A 27 7.22 15.65 4.34
N LEU A 28 7.42 15.69 3.01
CA LEU A 28 6.50 16.33 2.07
C LEU A 28 5.40 15.38 1.62
N ILE A 29 4.19 15.92 1.43
CA ILE A 29 3.02 15.20 0.93
C ILE A 29 3.18 14.95 -0.56
N GLN A 30 3.12 13.69 -0.99
CA GLN A 30 3.29 13.33 -2.41
C GLN A 30 1.96 13.24 -3.14
N GLY A 31 0.99 12.51 -2.60
CA GLY A 31 -0.27 12.25 -3.30
C GLY A 31 -0.01 11.65 -4.69
N TRP A 32 -0.51 12.33 -5.71
CA TRP A 32 -0.37 11.92 -7.11
C TRP A 32 0.90 12.44 -7.79
N THR A 33 1.59 13.40 -7.17
CA THR A 33 2.90 13.85 -7.66
C THR A 33 3.89 12.69 -7.60
N ASP A 34 4.53 12.41 -8.71
CA ASP A 34 5.34 11.20 -8.86
C ASP A 34 6.83 11.52 -8.69
N ILE A 35 7.33 11.25 -7.50
CA ILE A 35 8.74 11.41 -7.12
C ILE A 35 9.40 10.03 -7.13
N PRO A 36 10.57 9.86 -7.78
CA PRO A 36 11.25 8.57 -7.85
C PRO A 36 11.81 8.14 -6.48
N LEU A 37 12.18 6.86 -6.37
CA LEU A 37 12.90 6.34 -5.22
C LEU A 37 14.24 7.08 -5.08
N ASN A 38 14.64 7.34 -3.81
CA ASN A 38 16.01 7.73 -3.50
C ASN A 38 16.88 6.47 -3.23
N GLU A 39 18.16 6.65 -2.91
CA GLU A 39 19.09 5.55 -2.65
C GLU A 39 18.59 4.60 -1.55
N THR A 40 18.06 5.17 -0.46
CA THR A 40 17.43 4.39 0.63
C THR A 40 16.25 3.58 0.13
N GLY A 41 15.39 4.19 -0.71
CA GLY A 41 14.23 3.52 -1.28
C GLY A 41 14.60 2.36 -2.20
N HIS A 42 15.64 2.51 -2.99
CA HIS A 42 16.18 1.41 -3.81
C HIS A 42 16.69 0.26 -2.93
N ALA A 43 17.45 0.55 -1.87
CA ALA A 43 17.92 -0.47 -0.92
C ALA A 43 16.76 -1.17 -0.19
N GLN A 44 15.72 -0.42 0.20
CA GLN A 44 14.49 -0.95 0.80
C GLN A 44 13.75 -1.89 -0.16
N ALA A 45 13.60 -1.51 -1.43
CA ALA A 45 12.96 -2.34 -2.44
C ALA A 45 13.71 -3.66 -2.67
N GLN A 46 15.03 -3.62 -2.74
CA GLN A 46 15.87 -4.83 -2.82
C GLN A 46 15.73 -5.72 -1.59
N SER A 47 15.64 -5.12 -0.39
CA SER A 47 15.47 -5.85 0.87
C SER A 47 14.16 -6.63 0.89
N VAL A 48 13.04 -6.00 0.49
CA VAL A 48 11.73 -6.65 0.37
C VAL A 48 11.74 -7.74 -0.69
N ALA A 49 12.38 -7.49 -1.84
CA ALA A 49 12.49 -8.48 -2.91
C ALA A 49 13.19 -9.77 -2.43
N ARG A 50 14.29 -9.64 -1.66
CA ARG A 50 14.96 -10.81 -1.04
C ARG A 50 14.06 -11.52 -0.02
N ALA A 51 13.30 -10.78 0.77
CA ALA A 51 12.37 -11.37 1.72
C ALA A 51 11.29 -12.20 1.01
N PHE A 52 10.78 -11.73 -0.12
CA PHE A 52 9.83 -12.49 -0.92
C PHE A 52 10.41 -13.77 -1.53
N VAL A 53 11.65 -13.74 -1.99
CA VAL A 53 12.33 -14.98 -2.46
C VAL A 53 12.43 -16.04 -1.35
N ALA A 54 12.58 -15.59 -0.09
CA ALA A 54 12.67 -16.47 1.06
C ALA A 54 11.28 -16.85 1.63
N HIS A 55 10.20 -16.19 1.23
CA HIS A 55 8.85 -16.43 1.76
C HIS A 55 8.16 -17.57 1.00
N PRO A 56 7.81 -18.68 1.67
CA PRO A 56 7.34 -19.89 0.98
C PRO A 56 6.02 -19.72 0.23
N GLU A 57 5.16 -18.81 0.70
CA GLU A 57 3.83 -18.58 0.12
C GLU A 57 3.86 -17.58 -1.05
N VAL A 58 4.95 -16.81 -1.23
CA VAL A 58 5.09 -15.88 -2.35
C VAL A 58 5.80 -16.59 -3.50
N THR A 59 5.03 -17.07 -4.44
CA THR A 59 5.48 -17.80 -5.62
C THR A 59 5.14 -17.05 -6.91
N LYS A 60 5.61 -17.57 -8.05
CA LYS A 60 5.24 -17.05 -9.38
C LYS A 60 3.76 -17.24 -9.70
N GLU A 61 3.07 -18.11 -8.98
CA GLU A 61 1.63 -18.36 -9.12
C GLU A 61 0.77 -17.24 -8.50
N CYS A 62 1.37 -16.41 -7.62
CA CYS A 62 0.70 -15.23 -7.11
C CYS A 62 0.40 -14.24 -8.24
N ARG A 63 -0.65 -13.44 -8.09
CA ARG A 63 -0.84 -12.25 -8.90
C ARG A 63 0.08 -11.13 -8.41
N PHE A 64 0.54 -10.30 -9.33
CA PHE A 64 1.33 -9.12 -9.01
C PHE A 64 0.62 -7.88 -9.53
N ALA A 65 0.24 -7.00 -8.62
CA ALA A 65 -0.48 -5.77 -8.92
C ALA A 65 0.28 -4.54 -8.39
N VAL A 66 0.40 -3.51 -9.21
CA VAL A 66 1.15 -2.31 -8.87
C VAL A 66 0.36 -1.05 -9.19
N SER A 67 0.47 -0.04 -8.33
CA SER A 67 -0.01 1.32 -8.60
C SER A 67 0.64 1.89 -9.87
N PRO A 68 -0.05 2.74 -10.64
CA PRO A 68 0.52 3.34 -11.86
C PRO A 68 1.69 4.31 -11.62
N LEU A 69 1.94 4.76 -10.37
CA LEU A 69 2.98 5.75 -10.07
C LEU A 69 4.39 5.14 -10.14
N GLY A 70 5.35 5.91 -10.66
CA GLY A 70 6.72 5.45 -10.95
C GLY A 70 7.43 4.85 -9.74
N ARG A 71 7.33 5.47 -8.56
CA ARG A 71 7.94 4.97 -7.32
C ARG A 71 7.48 3.55 -6.92
N THR A 72 6.21 3.21 -7.17
CA THR A 72 5.70 1.85 -6.93
C THR A 72 6.15 0.89 -8.00
N ARG A 73 6.19 1.33 -9.27
CA ARG A 73 6.70 0.53 -10.38
C ARG A 73 8.18 0.23 -10.21
N GLN A 74 8.98 1.21 -9.77
CA GLN A 74 10.39 0.99 -9.43
C GLN A 74 10.55 -0.05 -8.31
N THR A 75 9.71 0.01 -7.26
CA THR A 75 9.74 -0.98 -6.17
C THR A 75 9.34 -2.37 -6.67
N MET A 76 8.28 -2.48 -7.48
CA MET A 76 7.82 -3.75 -8.06
C MET A 76 8.87 -4.36 -9.00
N ALA A 77 9.64 -3.54 -9.73
CA ALA A 77 10.68 -4.04 -10.63
C ALA A 77 11.72 -4.89 -9.90
N TYR A 78 12.16 -4.49 -8.69
CA TYR A 78 13.06 -5.30 -7.86
C TYR A 78 12.45 -6.64 -7.45
N ILE A 79 11.15 -6.65 -7.13
CA ILE A 79 10.44 -7.87 -6.76
C ILE A 79 10.31 -8.81 -7.97
N ALA A 80 9.91 -8.26 -9.11
CA ALA A 80 9.77 -9.01 -10.35
C ALA A 80 11.10 -9.62 -10.82
N ASP A 81 12.17 -8.84 -10.76
CA ASP A 81 13.52 -9.32 -11.11
C ASP A 81 13.97 -10.45 -10.20
N ALA A 82 13.86 -10.27 -8.88
CA ALA A 82 14.26 -11.28 -7.90
C ALA A 82 13.49 -12.61 -8.03
N LEU A 83 12.20 -12.54 -8.39
CA LEU A 83 11.35 -13.70 -8.64
C LEU A 83 11.42 -14.20 -10.10
N SER A 84 12.22 -13.57 -10.97
CA SER A 84 12.31 -13.85 -12.40
C SER A 84 10.94 -13.88 -13.10
N LEU A 85 10.11 -12.87 -12.82
CA LEU A 85 8.78 -12.71 -13.43
C LEU A 85 8.91 -12.02 -14.79
N PRO A 86 8.20 -12.49 -15.82
CA PRO A 86 8.07 -11.73 -17.05
C PRO A 86 7.23 -10.47 -16.82
N GLU A 87 7.47 -9.41 -17.58
CA GLU A 87 6.76 -8.13 -17.45
C GLU A 87 5.22 -8.30 -17.52
N SER A 88 4.74 -9.25 -18.33
CA SER A 88 3.33 -9.59 -18.48
C SER A 88 2.66 -10.13 -17.22
N HIS A 89 3.42 -10.56 -16.20
CA HIS A 89 2.89 -11.02 -14.91
C HIS A 89 2.51 -9.87 -13.98
N VAL A 90 3.01 -8.66 -14.23
CA VAL A 90 2.74 -7.50 -13.39
C VAL A 90 1.64 -6.65 -13.99
N SER A 91 0.51 -6.54 -13.31
CA SER A 91 -0.63 -5.73 -13.74
C SER A 91 -0.58 -4.33 -13.12
N ILE A 92 -0.67 -3.29 -13.95
CA ILE A 92 -0.85 -1.91 -13.48
C ILE A 92 -2.32 -1.74 -13.12
N SER A 93 -2.58 -1.40 -11.85
CA SER A 93 -3.93 -1.32 -11.29
C SER A 93 -4.23 0.10 -10.81
N PRO A 94 -5.03 0.88 -11.57
CA PRO A 94 -5.37 2.27 -11.19
C PRO A 94 -6.01 2.41 -9.79
N PRO A 95 -6.83 1.46 -9.28
CA PRO A 95 -7.35 1.52 -7.92
C PRO A 95 -6.29 1.53 -6.81
N LEU A 96 -5.06 1.10 -7.11
CA LEU A 96 -3.93 1.11 -6.18
C LEU A 96 -3.17 2.44 -6.13
N LYS A 97 -3.55 3.45 -6.93
CA LYS A 97 -2.93 4.78 -6.91
C LYS A 97 -3.13 5.43 -5.53
N GLU A 98 -2.15 6.20 -5.05
CA GLU A 98 -2.25 6.90 -3.74
C GLU A 98 -3.49 7.83 -3.69
N LEU A 99 -3.93 8.20 -2.51
CA LEU A 99 -4.91 9.27 -2.36
C LEU A 99 -4.32 10.58 -2.89
N GLY A 100 -5.13 11.31 -3.66
CA GLY A 100 -4.79 12.66 -4.06
C GLY A 100 -4.85 13.61 -2.88
N PHE A 101 -3.82 14.46 -2.72
CA PHE A 101 -3.81 15.50 -1.68
C PHE A 101 -4.05 16.90 -2.25
N GLY A 102 -4.27 17.03 -3.58
CA GLY A 102 -4.60 18.27 -4.24
C GLY A 102 -3.64 19.41 -3.93
N ILE A 103 -4.14 20.54 -3.42
CA ILE A 103 -3.34 21.73 -3.11
C ILE A 103 -2.27 21.53 -2.02
N TRP A 104 -2.28 20.37 -1.33
CA TRP A 104 -1.30 20.02 -0.29
C TRP A 104 -0.12 19.22 -0.81
N GLU A 105 -0.13 18.78 -2.06
CA GLU A 105 1.02 18.09 -2.65
C GLU A 105 2.24 19.02 -2.72
N GLY A 106 3.40 18.52 -2.32
CA GLY A 106 4.64 19.28 -2.20
C GLY A 106 4.80 20.08 -0.91
N LYS A 107 3.77 20.16 -0.06
CA LYS A 107 3.86 20.85 1.24
C LYS A 107 4.26 19.89 2.36
N PRO A 108 4.89 20.41 3.43
CA PRO A 108 5.21 19.61 4.61
C PRO A 108 3.95 19.07 5.30
N PHE A 109 3.97 17.80 5.70
CA PHE A 109 2.80 17.19 6.37
C PHE A 109 2.48 17.83 7.73
N TRP A 110 3.48 18.38 8.42
CA TRP A 110 3.27 19.11 9.67
C TRP A 110 2.45 20.40 9.47
N GLU A 111 2.61 21.08 8.33
CA GLU A 111 1.84 22.27 7.97
C GLU A 111 0.35 21.93 7.78
N LEU A 112 0.06 20.82 7.09
CA LEU A 112 -1.31 20.33 6.97
C LEU A 112 -1.89 20.03 8.36
N LYS A 113 -1.15 19.33 9.22
CA LYS A 113 -1.62 19.01 10.58
C LYS A 113 -1.87 20.24 11.45
N ALA A 114 -1.12 21.30 11.27
CA ALA A 114 -1.31 22.57 11.98
C ALA A 114 -2.44 23.42 11.41
N SER A 115 -2.94 23.08 10.22
CA SER A 115 -4.02 23.82 9.56
C SER A 115 -5.36 23.58 10.25
N PRO A 116 -6.18 24.63 10.47
CA PRO A 116 -7.52 24.48 11.08
C PRO A 116 -8.48 23.67 10.21
N ILE A 117 -8.20 23.50 8.92
CA ILE A 117 -9.03 22.67 8.02
C ILE A 117 -8.76 21.17 8.15
N TYR A 118 -7.64 20.76 8.79
CA TYR A 118 -7.33 19.35 8.97
C TYR A 118 -8.01 18.80 10.23
N PRO A 119 -8.92 17.83 10.12
CA PRO A 119 -9.66 17.35 11.27
C PRO A 119 -8.78 16.74 12.35
N ALA A 120 -8.92 17.21 13.58
CA ALA A 120 -8.25 16.62 14.73
C ALA A 120 -8.82 15.22 15.06
N ASP A 121 -10.15 15.08 14.94
CA ASP A 121 -10.81 13.79 15.17
C ASP A 121 -10.58 12.80 14.02
N PRO A 122 -10.11 11.58 14.31
CA PRO A 122 -9.84 10.53 13.31
C PRO A 122 -11.07 10.10 12.49
N GLU A 123 -12.27 10.10 13.08
CA GLU A 123 -13.49 9.71 12.37
C GLU A 123 -13.86 10.77 11.32
N THR A 124 -13.82 12.03 11.69
CA THR A 124 -14.02 13.13 10.74
C THR A 124 -12.92 13.12 9.65
N ARG A 125 -11.70 12.74 10.00
CA ARG A 125 -10.57 12.64 9.05
C ARG A 125 -10.79 11.56 7.99
N TYR A 126 -11.53 10.51 8.30
CA TYR A 126 -11.83 9.44 7.36
C TYR A 126 -12.57 9.93 6.11
N SER A 127 -13.58 10.78 6.29
CA SER A 127 -14.37 11.37 5.20
C SER A 127 -13.83 12.73 4.73
N TRP A 128 -12.85 13.30 5.44
CA TRP A 128 -12.28 14.59 5.08
C TRP A 128 -11.51 14.51 3.76
N ARG A 129 -11.78 15.48 2.89
CA ARG A 129 -11.18 15.58 1.55
C ARG A 129 -10.45 16.91 1.42
N PRO A 130 -9.13 16.90 1.12
CA PRO A 130 -8.42 18.13 0.78
C PRO A 130 -8.96 18.71 -0.54
N GLN A 131 -8.85 20.00 -0.72
CA GLN A 131 -9.29 20.64 -1.97
C GLN A 131 -8.53 20.06 -3.16
N GLY A 132 -9.27 19.51 -4.13
CA GLY A 132 -8.71 18.81 -5.29
C GLY A 132 -8.11 17.44 -5.01
N GLY A 133 -8.38 16.86 -3.83
CA GLY A 133 -7.88 15.55 -3.43
C GLY A 133 -8.98 14.54 -3.12
N GLU A 134 -8.61 13.45 -2.47
CA GLU A 134 -9.45 12.33 -2.06
C GLU A 134 -9.45 12.14 -0.55
N SER A 135 -10.52 11.55 -0.02
CA SER A 135 -10.63 11.05 1.36
C SER A 135 -10.23 9.59 1.47
N TYR A 136 -10.07 9.07 2.70
CA TYR A 136 -9.93 7.62 2.92
C TYR A 136 -11.17 6.85 2.47
N GLU A 137 -12.36 7.45 2.60
CA GLU A 137 -13.62 6.88 2.12
C GLU A 137 -13.60 6.66 0.60
N ASP A 138 -13.12 7.65 -0.19
CA ASP A 138 -12.94 7.49 -1.64
C ASP A 138 -11.96 6.37 -1.98
N GLY A 139 -10.85 6.30 -1.24
CA GLY A 139 -9.85 5.24 -1.41
C GLY A 139 -10.42 3.85 -1.14
N GLN A 140 -11.19 3.68 -0.08
CA GLN A 140 -11.85 2.40 0.21
C GLN A 140 -12.89 2.04 -0.84
N GLU A 141 -13.68 3.00 -1.32
CA GLU A 141 -14.71 2.73 -2.33
C GLU A 141 -14.09 2.21 -3.64
N ARG A 142 -13.02 2.84 -4.13
CA ARG A 142 -12.36 2.35 -5.36
C ARG A 142 -11.63 1.01 -5.16
N LEU A 143 -11.21 0.67 -3.93
CA LEU A 143 -10.62 -0.63 -3.63
C LEU A 143 -11.64 -1.77 -3.57
N LYS A 144 -12.88 -1.53 -3.15
CA LYS A 144 -13.92 -2.56 -3.02
C LYS A 144 -14.10 -3.37 -4.30
N HIS A 145 -14.26 -2.68 -5.44
CA HIS A 145 -14.47 -3.33 -6.74
C HIS A 145 -13.23 -4.13 -7.18
N TRP A 146 -12.04 -3.56 -6.93
CA TRP A 146 -10.79 -4.25 -7.25
C TRP A 146 -10.60 -5.51 -6.40
N LEU A 147 -10.86 -5.42 -5.09
CA LEU A 147 -10.77 -6.54 -4.15
C LEU A 147 -11.77 -7.64 -4.46
N ALA A 148 -12.98 -7.30 -4.91
CA ALA A 148 -14.01 -8.28 -5.28
C ALA A 148 -13.59 -9.17 -6.47
N GLY A 149 -12.67 -8.69 -7.30
CA GLY A 149 -12.13 -9.45 -8.45
C GLY A 149 -10.92 -10.33 -8.13
N LEU A 150 -10.42 -10.32 -6.89
CA LEU A 150 -9.26 -11.14 -6.52
C LEU A 150 -9.68 -12.56 -6.13
N GLN A 151 -9.09 -13.54 -6.81
CA GLN A 151 -9.34 -14.98 -6.61
C GLN A 151 -8.07 -15.73 -6.19
N ASP A 152 -6.90 -15.09 -6.32
CA ASP A 152 -5.60 -15.72 -6.10
C ASP A 152 -4.77 -14.90 -5.11
N PRO A 153 -3.81 -15.52 -4.40
CA PRO A 153 -2.81 -14.79 -3.60
C PRO A 153 -2.19 -13.66 -4.41
N THR A 154 -2.11 -12.46 -3.83
CA THR A 154 -1.74 -11.28 -4.61
C THR A 154 -0.67 -10.45 -3.91
N VAL A 155 0.46 -10.22 -4.58
CA VAL A 155 1.47 -9.24 -4.17
C VAL A 155 1.06 -7.86 -4.68
N VAL A 156 0.96 -6.89 -3.77
CA VAL A 156 0.50 -5.53 -4.04
C VAL A 156 1.59 -4.53 -3.70
N VAL A 157 2.04 -3.74 -4.66
CA VAL A 157 2.91 -2.59 -4.38
C VAL A 157 2.13 -1.30 -4.57
N SER A 158 1.98 -0.55 -3.46
CA SER A 158 1.17 0.67 -3.44
C SER A 158 1.75 1.70 -2.44
N HIS A 159 0.90 2.44 -1.74
CA HIS A 159 1.24 3.66 -1.01
C HIS A 159 0.72 3.64 0.43
N GLY A 160 1.03 4.72 1.17
CA GLY A 160 0.72 4.80 2.59
C GLY A 160 -0.79 4.87 2.89
N ALA A 161 -1.52 5.79 2.27
CA ALA A 161 -2.94 5.96 2.58
C ALA A 161 -3.78 4.82 1.99
N ILE A 162 -3.51 4.40 0.77
CA ILE A 162 -4.18 3.24 0.15
C ILE A 162 -3.87 1.94 0.89
N GLY A 163 -2.66 1.76 1.39
CA GLY A 163 -2.33 0.60 2.23
C GLY A 163 -3.15 0.57 3.52
N ARG A 164 -3.39 1.73 4.16
CA ARG A 164 -4.31 1.83 5.29
C ARG A 164 -5.73 1.42 4.92
N CYS A 165 -6.24 1.93 3.78
CA CYS A 165 -7.56 1.55 3.27
C CYS A 165 -7.66 0.04 3.04
N LEU A 166 -6.63 -0.56 2.45
CA LEU A 166 -6.56 -1.97 2.15
C LEU A 166 -6.59 -2.82 3.44
N ILE A 167 -5.67 -2.53 4.38
CA ILE A 167 -5.60 -3.23 5.66
C ILE A 167 -6.91 -3.06 6.43
N GLY A 168 -7.40 -1.82 6.57
CA GLY A 168 -8.63 -1.55 7.30
C GLY A 168 -9.85 -2.28 6.73
N HIS A 169 -9.97 -2.35 5.41
CA HIS A 169 -11.06 -3.07 4.75
C HIS A 169 -10.98 -4.59 4.98
N LEU A 170 -9.78 -5.17 4.85
CA LEU A 170 -9.58 -6.61 4.93
C LEU A 170 -9.58 -7.15 6.37
N THR A 171 -9.25 -6.31 7.34
CA THR A 171 -9.27 -6.67 8.78
C THR A 171 -10.53 -6.18 9.51
N ASN A 172 -11.49 -5.59 8.77
CA ASN A 172 -12.70 -4.98 9.34
C ASN A 172 -12.40 -3.96 10.47
N MET A 173 -11.31 -3.21 10.31
CA MET A 173 -10.83 -2.24 11.29
C MET A 173 -11.69 -0.96 11.27
N GLY A 174 -11.91 -0.37 12.45
CA GLY A 174 -12.65 0.88 12.58
C GLY A 174 -11.92 2.08 11.95
N MET A 175 -12.67 3.12 11.58
CA MET A 175 -12.14 4.34 10.93
C MET A 175 -11.03 5.01 11.75
N ARG A 176 -11.20 5.05 13.07
CA ARG A 176 -10.23 5.65 14.01
C ARG A 176 -8.88 4.91 13.99
N GLU A 177 -8.93 3.59 13.96
CA GLU A 177 -7.74 2.74 13.94
C GLU A 177 -7.05 2.79 12.57
N LEU A 178 -7.83 2.71 11.48
CA LEU A 178 -7.36 2.75 10.10
C LEU A 178 -6.44 3.95 9.83
N VAL A 179 -6.88 5.17 10.17
CA VAL A 179 -6.09 6.39 9.92
C VAL A 179 -4.81 6.47 10.76
N GLY A 180 -4.73 5.67 11.82
CA GLY A 180 -3.58 5.56 12.73
C GLY A 180 -2.54 4.51 12.35
N ILE A 181 -2.85 3.59 11.43
CA ILE A 181 -1.91 2.51 11.04
C ILE A 181 -0.57 3.10 10.58
N ARG A 182 0.52 2.60 11.16
CA ARG A 182 1.86 2.94 10.70
C ARG A 182 2.20 2.11 9.45
N MET A 183 2.45 2.80 8.35
CA MET A 183 2.84 2.16 7.08
C MET A 183 4.35 2.15 6.94
N HIS A 184 4.95 0.98 7.01
CA HIS A 184 6.40 0.79 6.96
C HIS A 184 6.91 0.77 5.50
N GLN A 185 8.13 1.27 5.29
CA GLN A 185 8.91 1.08 4.07
C GLN A 185 10.01 0.03 4.34
N GLY A 186 10.46 -0.69 3.33
CA GLY A 186 11.43 -1.76 3.50
C GLY A 186 10.90 -3.02 4.20
N ARG A 187 9.57 -3.12 4.33
CA ARG A 187 8.82 -4.24 4.93
C ARG A 187 7.65 -4.62 4.03
N PHE A 188 7.12 -5.83 4.20
CA PHE A 188 5.82 -6.18 3.64
C PHE A 188 4.83 -6.57 4.74
N CYS A 189 3.55 -6.48 4.42
CA CYS A 189 2.47 -6.87 5.31
C CYS A 189 1.70 -8.01 4.66
N GLU A 190 1.62 -9.15 5.32
CA GLU A 190 0.69 -10.21 4.96
C GLU A 190 -0.68 -9.92 5.56
N ILE A 191 -1.71 -9.97 4.75
CA ILE A 191 -3.10 -9.74 5.15
C ILE A 191 -3.88 -10.99 4.79
N ALA A 192 -4.22 -11.78 5.80
CA ALA A 192 -4.93 -13.04 5.65
C ALA A 192 -5.87 -13.25 6.85
N ASP A 193 -6.98 -13.92 6.65
CA ASP A 193 -7.94 -14.31 7.70
C ASP A 193 -8.34 -13.17 8.66
N GLY A 194 -8.50 -11.95 8.12
CA GLY A 194 -8.87 -10.76 8.88
C GLY A 194 -7.76 -10.21 9.80
N ARG A 195 -6.51 -10.60 9.55
CA ARG A 195 -5.31 -10.15 10.30
C ARG A 195 -4.29 -9.53 9.36
N ALA A 196 -3.46 -8.66 9.91
CA ALA A 196 -2.35 -8.03 9.20
C ALA A 196 -1.06 -8.19 10.02
N GLU A 197 -0.06 -8.82 9.44
CA GLU A 197 1.24 -9.06 10.06
C GLU A 197 2.38 -8.46 9.22
N TRP A 198 3.33 -7.79 9.88
CA TRP A 198 4.46 -7.13 9.21
C TRP A 198 5.72 -7.95 9.31
N PHE A 199 6.34 -8.17 8.16
CA PHE A 199 7.60 -8.89 8.00
C PHE A 199 8.71 -7.93 7.60
N ASP A 200 9.87 -8.08 8.21
CA ASP A 200 11.06 -7.30 7.86
C ASP A 200 11.62 -7.71 6.50
N GLY A 201 12.13 -6.74 5.77
CA GLY A 201 12.98 -7.03 4.62
C GLY A 201 14.26 -7.76 5.06
N THR A 202 14.82 -8.58 4.19
CA THR A 202 16.09 -9.25 4.47
C THR A 202 17.25 -8.26 4.31
N PRO A 203 18.13 -8.08 5.31
CA PRO A 203 19.30 -7.22 5.19
C PRO A 203 20.18 -7.60 3.98
N THR A 204 20.90 -6.62 3.44
CA THR A 204 21.94 -6.92 2.43
C THR A 204 23.03 -7.76 3.09
N PRO A 205 23.47 -8.88 2.50
CA PRO A 205 24.67 -9.57 2.97
C PRO A 205 25.84 -8.60 3.01
N ALA A 206 26.61 -8.65 4.08
CA ALA A 206 27.81 -7.84 4.26
C ALA A 206 28.88 -8.16 3.22
#